data_c469faf34d08712b1d0eba81074b8036
#
_entry.id   c469faf34d08712b1d0eba81074b8036
#
_cell.length_a   1.000
_cell.length_b   1.000
_cell.length_c   1.000
_cell.angle_alpha   90.00
_cell.angle_beta   90.00
_cell.angle_gamma   90.00
#
_symmetry.space_group_name_H-M   'P 1'
#
loop_
_entity.id
_entity.type
_entity.pdbx_description
1 polymer ?
#
loop_
_entity_poly.entity_id
_entity_poly.type
_entity_poly.pdbx_seq_one_letter_code
_entity_poly.pdbx_strand_id
1 'polypeptide(L)'
;MVSTAGTTNIKQLTEANGARSLNINIIPAKDHAEAFLMVETDRAVAFVMDDILLASLIAGSKAPDDYVISKDAFSKPEPYGIMLRKDDPAFKKVVDAATAALYTGGEAQKIYDKWFTQKIPPKGLNLNVPMGSELKSEFAKPSDSPDPDSYK
;
A
#
# COMPACT_ATOMS: atom_id res chain seq x y z
N MET A 1 4.23 16.04 -10.36
CA MET A 1 4.16 14.73 -9.66
C MET A 1 3.59 13.70 -10.61
N VAL A 2 3.92 12.43 -10.44
CA VAL A 2 3.42 11.31 -11.25
C VAL A 2 2.55 10.37 -10.40
N SER A 3 1.56 9.73 -11.01
CA SER A 3 0.81 8.61 -10.45
C SER A 3 0.33 7.68 -11.57
N THR A 4 0.06 6.42 -11.24
CA THR A 4 -0.39 5.44 -12.23
C THR A 4 -1.83 5.71 -12.64
N ALA A 5 -2.07 5.75 -13.95
CA ALA A 5 -3.39 5.98 -14.52
C ALA A 5 -4.39 4.90 -14.08
N GLY A 6 -5.65 5.29 -13.84
CA GLY A 6 -6.73 4.38 -13.47
C GLY A 6 -6.69 3.88 -12.02
N THR A 7 -5.80 4.40 -11.17
CA THR A 7 -5.72 4.06 -9.75
C THR A 7 -6.50 5.04 -8.87
N THR A 8 -6.83 4.63 -7.65
CA THR A 8 -7.40 5.52 -6.63
C THR A 8 -6.41 6.63 -6.25
N ASN A 9 -5.12 6.34 -6.27
CA ASN A 9 -4.06 7.29 -5.92
C ASN A 9 -4.05 8.53 -6.82
N ILE A 10 -4.13 8.36 -8.15
CA ILE A 10 -4.18 9.53 -9.06
C ILE A 10 -5.46 10.33 -8.88
N LYS A 11 -6.59 9.66 -8.58
CA LYS A 11 -7.86 10.32 -8.28
C LYS A 11 -7.74 11.17 -7.00
N GLN A 12 -7.26 10.57 -5.91
CA GLN A 12 -7.05 11.25 -4.62
C GLN A 12 -6.09 12.44 -4.74
N LEU A 13 -4.97 12.27 -5.48
CA LEU A 13 -4.04 13.35 -5.78
C LEU A 13 -4.72 14.50 -6.53
N THR A 14 -5.54 14.17 -7.53
CA THR A 14 -6.28 15.17 -8.33
C THR A 14 -7.28 15.93 -7.47
N GLU A 15 -8.04 15.23 -6.63
CA GLU A 15 -9.00 15.82 -5.70
C GLU A 15 -8.31 16.74 -4.69
N ALA A 16 -7.22 16.29 -4.07
CA ALA A 16 -6.44 17.08 -3.13
C ALA A 16 -5.81 18.32 -3.79
N ASN A 17 -5.30 18.17 -5.02
CA ASN A 17 -4.75 19.27 -5.82
C ASN A 17 -5.79 20.37 -6.06
N GLY A 18 -7.01 19.99 -6.47
CA GLY A 18 -8.11 20.94 -6.68
C GLY A 18 -8.60 21.56 -5.38
N ALA A 19 -8.92 20.75 -4.37
CA ALA A 19 -9.47 21.22 -3.10
C ALA A 19 -8.54 22.16 -2.33
N ARG A 20 -7.22 21.96 -2.44
CA ARG A 20 -6.20 22.74 -1.74
C ARG A 20 -5.49 23.76 -2.63
N SER A 21 -5.91 23.90 -3.90
CA SER A 21 -5.29 24.82 -4.90
C SER A 21 -3.77 24.70 -4.97
N LEU A 22 -3.26 23.45 -4.98
CA LEU A 22 -1.82 23.18 -4.90
C LEU A 22 -1.06 23.48 -6.20
N ASN A 23 -1.76 23.64 -7.33
CA ASN A 23 -1.19 23.87 -8.66
C ASN A 23 -0.16 22.78 -9.09
N ILE A 24 -0.39 21.54 -8.69
CA ILE A 24 0.46 20.41 -9.06
C ILE A 24 0.18 20.02 -10.51
N ASN A 25 1.23 19.95 -11.33
CA ASN A 25 1.17 19.27 -12.63
C ASN A 25 1.19 17.76 -12.41
N ILE A 26 0.06 17.07 -12.66
CA ILE A 26 -0.10 15.62 -12.47
C ILE A 26 0.12 14.92 -13.79
N ILE A 27 1.07 13.98 -13.81
CA ILE A 27 1.45 13.20 -14.99
C ILE A 27 0.91 11.78 -14.80
N PRO A 28 -0.02 11.30 -15.64
CA PRO A 28 -0.44 9.91 -15.61
C PRO A 28 0.62 9.01 -16.26
N ALA A 29 1.04 7.95 -15.57
CA ALA A 29 1.89 6.90 -16.11
C ALA A 29 1.05 5.64 -16.42
N LYS A 30 1.50 4.82 -17.37
CA LYS A 30 0.77 3.60 -17.75
C LYS A 30 0.83 2.50 -16.68
N ASP A 31 1.95 2.45 -15.93
CA ASP A 31 2.19 1.48 -14.86
C ASP A 31 3.13 2.05 -13.80
N HIS A 32 3.30 1.30 -12.69
CA HIS A 32 4.12 1.74 -11.56
C HIS A 32 5.61 1.81 -11.89
N ALA A 33 6.11 0.95 -12.78
CA ALA A 33 7.52 0.95 -13.18
C ALA A 33 7.84 2.20 -14.01
N GLU A 34 6.96 2.58 -14.94
CA GLU A 34 7.12 3.83 -15.69
C GLU A 34 7.03 5.05 -14.76
N ALA A 35 6.08 5.07 -13.82
CA ALA A 35 5.95 6.16 -12.86
C ALA A 35 7.23 6.33 -12.03
N PHE A 36 7.78 5.23 -11.52
CA PHE A 36 9.02 5.26 -10.75
C PHE A 36 10.22 5.71 -11.62
N LEU A 37 10.35 5.19 -12.84
CA LEU A 37 11.38 5.61 -13.79
C LEU A 37 11.31 7.12 -14.08
N MET A 38 10.13 7.73 -14.08
CA MET A 38 10.00 9.17 -14.26
C MET A 38 10.59 9.97 -13.08
N VAL A 39 10.57 9.41 -11.88
CA VAL A 39 11.26 10.00 -10.73
C VAL A 39 12.77 9.75 -10.83
N GLU A 40 13.21 8.52 -11.15
CA GLU A 40 14.61 8.18 -11.32
C GLU A 40 15.34 9.03 -12.41
N THR A 41 14.57 9.54 -13.38
CA THR A 41 15.10 10.33 -14.51
C THR A 41 14.74 11.82 -14.41
N ASP A 42 14.39 12.31 -13.24
CA ASP A 42 14.04 13.72 -12.96
C ASP A 42 12.91 14.31 -13.83
N ARG A 43 12.10 13.45 -14.47
CA ARG A 43 10.90 13.87 -15.21
C ARG A 43 9.71 14.16 -14.29
N ALA A 44 9.74 13.63 -13.07
CA ALA A 44 8.78 13.92 -12.01
C ALA A 44 9.49 14.05 -10.68
N VAL A 45 9.07 15.01 -9.86
CA VAL A 45 9.68 15.27 -8.54
C VAL A 45 9.18 14.34 -7.45
N ALA A 46 8.06 13.65 -7.66
CA ALA A 46 7.51 12.68 -6.71
C ALA A 46 6.52 11.75 -7.39
N PHE A 47 6.41 10.52 -6.86
CA PHE A 47 5.43 9.51 -7.24
C PHE A 47 4.44 9.28 -6.10
N VAL A 48 3.14 9.37 -6.41
CA VAL A 48 2.05 9.14 -5.46
C VAL A 48 1.46 7.75 -5.67
N MET A 49 1.61 6.89 -4.68
CA MET A 49 1.21 5.49 -4.68
C MET A 49 1.10 4.96 -3.24
N ASP A 50 0.60 3.75 -3.06
CA ASP A 50 0.58 3.05 -1.78
C ASP A 50 2.00 2.90 -1.23
N ASP A 51 2.18 3.15 0.04
CA ASP A 51 3.49 3.17 0.71
C ASP A 51 4.27 1.86 0.56
N ILE A 52 3.59 0.71 0.66
CA ILE A 52 4.22 -0.60 0.52
C ILE A 52 4.72 -0.86 -0.90
N LEU A 53 4.02 -0.36 -1.92
CA LEU A 53 4.44 -0.47 -3.32
C LEU A 53 5.63 0.46 -3.59
N LEU A 54 5.61 1.67 -3.03
CA LEU A 54 6.78 2.58 -3.08
C LEU A 54 8.00 1.95 -2.42
N ALA A 55 7.85 1.37 -1.23
CA ALA A 55 8.95 0.69 -0.53
C ALA A 55 9.56 -0.45 -1.36
N SER A 56 8.71 -1.20 -2.07
CA SER A 56 9.15 -2.28 -2.96
C SER A 56 9.96 -1.76 -4.16
N LEU A 57 9.52 -0.68 -4.78
CA LEU A 57 10.21 -0.05 -5.91
C LEU A 57 11.56 0.53 -5.46
N ILE A 58 11.58 1.24 -4.34
CA ILE A 58 12.79 1.81 -3.74
C ILE A 58 13.81 0.70 -3.43
N ALA A 59 13.38 -0.37 -2.74
CA ALA A 59 14.26 -1.49 -2.40
C ALA A 59 14.84 -2.22 -3.63
N GLY A 60 14.13 -2.17 -4.76
CA GLY A 60 14.57 -2.72 -6.04
C GLY A 60 15.39 -1.77 -6.91
N SER A 61 15.51 -0.50 -6.54
CA SER A 61 16.22 0.53 -7.28
C SER A 61 17.75 0.36 -7.19
N LYS A 62 18.49 1.10 -8.02
CA LYS A 62 19.96 1.11 -7.99
C LYS A 62 20.53 1.91 -6.81
N ALA A 63 19.78 2.87 -6.29
CA ALA A 63 20.18 3.78 -5.22
C ALA A 63 19.03 3.98 -4.22
N PRO A 64 18.69 2.97 -3.40
CA PRO A 64 17.55 3.05 -2.49
C PRO A 64 17.62 4.21 -1.50
N ASP A 65 18.82 4.61 -1.12
CA ASP A 65 19.05 5.68 -0.14
C ASP A 65 18.78 7.09 -0.70
N ASP A 66 18.58 7.21 -2.02
CA ASP A 66 18.26 8.49 -2.68
C ASP A 66 16.77 8.83 -2.59
N TYR A 67 15.94 7.92 -2.06
CA TYR A 67 14.49 8.08 -2.00
C TYR A 67 13.97 8.08 -0.57
N VAL A 68 12.90 8.82 -0.36
CA VAL A 68 12.17 8.85 0.90
C VAL A 68 10.67 8.75 0.65
N ILE A 69 9.98 7.98 1.49
CA ILE A 69 8.52 7.96 1.52
C ILE A 69 8.06 9.00 2.55
N SER A 70 7.27 9.99 2.08
CA SER A 70 6.69 11.00 2.95
C SER A 70 5.74 10.38 3.97
N LYS A 71 5.67 10.96 5.16
CA LYS A 71 4.65 10.61 6.16
C LYS A 71 3.30 11.27 5.87
N ASP A 72 3.27 12.28 4.99
CA ASP A 72 2.04 12.94 4.58
C ASP A 72 1.29 12.04 3.60
N ALA A 73 0.02 11.77 3.90
CA ALA A 73 -0.86 10.98 3.06
C ALA A 73 -1.94 11.85 2.40
N PHE A 74 -2.36 11.48 1.19
CA PHE A 74 -3.47 12.12 0.48
C PHE A 74 -4.84 11.53 0.85
N SER A 75 -4.85 10.37 1.53
CA SER A 75 -6.07 9.68 1.94
C SER A 75 -5.95 9.11 3.36
N LYS A 76 -7.06 8.66 3.91
CA LYS A 76 -7.07 7.76 5.06
C LYS A 76 -6.51 6.39 4.64
N PRO A 77 -6.03 5.57 5.59
CA PRO A 77 -5.65 4.19 5.31
C PRO A 77 -6.80 3.42 4.65
N GLU A 78 -6.48 2.64 3.63
CA GLU A 78 -7.44 1.79 2.92
C GLU A 78 -7.04 0.32 3.14
N PRO A 79 -7.94 -0.52 3.68
CA PRO A 79 -7.65 -1.94 3.84
C PRO A 79 -7.69 -2.66 2.50
N TYR A 80 -6.76 -3.59 2.28
CA TYR A 80 -6.89 -4.56 1.21
C TYR A 80 -7.95 -5.60 1.58
N GLY A 81 -8.80 -5.94 0.63
CA GLY A 81 -9.90 -6.90 0.83
C GLY A 81 -9.78 -8.13 -0.06
N ILE A 82 -10.36 -9.22 0.38
CA ILE A 82 -10.52 -10.45 -0.43
C ILE A 82 -11.87 -10.37 -1.14
N MET A 83 -11.86 -10.37 -2.48
CA MET A 83 -13.09 -10.38 -3.26
C MET A 83 -13.67 -11.78 -3.32
N LEU A 84 -14.93 -11.90 -2.89
CA LEU A 84 -15.70 -13.14 -2.90
C LEU A 84 -16.90 -13.02 -3.83
N ARG A 85 -17.53 -14.18 -4.14
CA ARG A 85 -18.81 -14.21 -4.84
C ARG A 85 -19.85 -13.49 -3.98
N LYS A 86 -20.62 -12.61 -4.62
CA LYS A 86 -21.76 -11.96 -3.98
C LYS A 86 -22.84 -13.00 -3.66
N ASP A 87 -23.55 -12.80 -2.57
CA ASP A 87 -24.68 -13.64 -2.11
C ASP A 87 -24.28 -15.10 -1.78
N ASP A 88 -23.03 -15.31 -1.34
CA ASP A 88 -22.54 -16.58 -0.81
C ASP A 88 -22.10 -16.44 0.67
N PRO A 89 -23.05 -16.33 1.62
CA PRO A 89 -22.74 -16.12 3.02
C PRO A 89 -22.04 -17.34 3.66
N ALA A 90 -22.25 -18.54 3.11
CA ALA A 90 -21.60 -19.76 3.62
C ALA A 90 -20.09 -19.72 3.35
N PHE A 91 -19.71 -19.36 2.13
CA PHE A 91 -18.29 -19.23 1.78
C PHE A 91 -17.66 -18.03 2.47
N LYS A 92 -18.36 -16.88 2.55
CA LYS A 92 -17.87 -15.72 3.32
C LYS A 92 -17.53 -16.10 4.75
N LYS A 93 -18.40 -16.83 5.44
CA LYS A 93 -18.17 -17.28 6.83
C LYS A 93 -16.88 -18.12 6.96
N VAL A 94 -16.60 -18.99 5.99
CA VAL A 94 -15.36 -19.80 6.00
C VAL A 94 -14.14 -18.93 5.83
N VAL A 95 -14.16 -17.97 4.89
CA VAL A 95 -13.05 -17.06 4.63
C VAL A 95 -12.81 -16.14 5.83
N ASP A 96 -13.86 -15.55 6.40
CA ASP A 96 -13.75 -14.70 7.59
C ASP A 96 -13.15 -15.45 8.77
N ALA A 97 -13.60 -16.70 9.03
CA ALA A 97 -13.06 -17.53 10.10
C ALA A 97 -11.58 -17.91 9.88
N ALA A 98 -11.22 -18.25 8.64
CA ALA A 98 -9.84 -18.57 8.29
C ALA A 98 -8.92 -17.37 8.42
N THR A 99 -9.34 -16.21 7.96
CA THR A 99 -8.60 -14.95 8.06
C THR A 99 -8.42 -14.52 9.51
N ALA A 100 -9.49 -14.58 10.31
CA ALA A 100 -9.41 -14.26 11.73
C ALA A 100 -8.46 -15.21 12.47
N ALA A 101 -8.51 -16.52 12.20
CA ALA A 101 -7.59 -17.50 12.78
C ALA A 101 -6.13 -17.25 12.38
N LEU A 102 -5.88 -16.87 11.12
CA LEU A 102 -4.55 -16.53 10.61
C LEU A 102 -3.97 -15.31 11.36
N TYR A 103 -4.78 -14.28 11.57
CA TYR A 103 -4.37 -13.04 12.22
C TYR A 103 -4.13 -13.26 13.72
N THR A 104 -5.13 -13.76 14.44
CA THR A 104 -5.04 -13.95 15.89
C THR A 104 -4.11 -15.09 16.33
N GLY A 105 -3.87 -16.08 15.44
CA GLY A 105 -2.96 -17.19 15.66
C GLY A 105 -1.47 -16.87 15.52
N GLY A 106 -1.13 -15.66 15.08
CA GLY A 106 0.25 -15.18 14.91
C GLY A 106 0.93 -15.65 13.61
N GLU A 107 0.27 -16.42 12.77
CA GLU A 107 0.84 -16.82 11.47
C GLU A 107 0.94 -15.63 10.51
N ALA A 108 -0.03 -14.71 10.52
CA ALA A 108 0.02 -13.50 9.72
C ALA A 108 1.23 -12.63 10.09
N GLN A 109 1.59 -12.54 11.39
CA GLN A 109 2.80 -11.84 11.83
C GLN A 109 4.06 -12.46 11.21
N LYS A 110 4.20 -13.78 11.22
CA LYS A 110 5.34 -14.49 10.64
C LYS A 110 5.44 -14.27 9.13
N ILE A 111 4.28 -14.30 8.44
CA ILE A 111 4.21 -14.01 7.00
C ILE A 111 4.62 -12.56 6.73
N TYR A 112 4.13 -11.62 7.52
CA TYR A 112 4.51 -10.21 7.43
C TYR A 112 6.02 -10.04 7.59
N ASP A 113 6.60 -10.58 8.66
CA ASP A 113 8.03 -10.46 8.93
C ASP A 113 8.87 -11.04 7.80
N LYS A 114 8.47 -12.20 7.27
CA LYS A 114 9.15 -12.85 6.13
C LYS A 114 9.21 -11.94 4.90
N TRP A 115 8.14 -11.21 4.58
CA TRP A 115 8.03 -10.48 3.32
C TRP A 115 8.36 -9.00 3.42
N PHE A 116 8.29 -8.41 4.61
CA PHE A 116 8.42 -6.96 4.79
C PHE A 116 9.62 -6.53 5.64
N THR A 117 10.18 -7.43 6.45
CA THR A 117 11.30 -7.08 7.35
C THR A 117 12.54 -7.98 7.18
N GLN A 118 12.43 -9.03 6.36
CA GLN A 118 13.54 -9.95 6.09
C GLN A 118 13.98 -9.91 4.63
N LYS A 119 15.12 -10.55 4.33
CA LYS A 119 15.62 -10.67 2.96
C LYS A 119 14.74 -11.62 2.14
N ILE A 120 14.19 -11.13 1.05
CA ILE A 120 13.28 -11.86 0.15
C ILE A 120 14.09 -12.52 -0.99
N PRO A 121 14.00 -13.86 -1.15
CA PRO A 121 14.63 -14.54 -2.29
C PRO A 121 13.93 -14.14 -3.63
N PRO A 122 14.61 -14.27 -4.80
CA PRO A 122 16.01 -14.69 -4.94
C PRO A 122 17.01 -13.54 -4.80
N LYS A 123 16.57 -12.28 -4.87
CA LYS A 123 17.44 -11.10 -4.92
C LYS A 123 17.97 -10.66 -3.55
N GLY A 124 17.41 -11.18 -2.45
CA GLY A 124 17.81 -10.79 -1.10
C GLY A 124 17.39 -9.36 -0.72
N LEU A 125 16.39 -8.79 -1.41
CA LEU A 125 15.83 -7.47 -1.09
C LEU A 125 15.15 -7.50 0.27
N ASN A 126 15.30 -6.44 1.05
CA ASN A 126 14.53 -6.21 2.27
C ASN A 126 13.79 -4.90 2.11
N LEU A 127 12.46 -4.93 2.23
CA LEU A 127 11.62 -3.73 2.13
C LEU A 127 11.81 -2.82 3.35
N ASN A 128 12.26 -3.39 4.46
CA ASN A 128 12.52 -2.70 5.73
C ASN A 128 11.29 -1.91 6.23
N VAL A 129 10.09 -2.50 6.06
CA VAL A 129 8.81 -1.93 6.47
C VAL A 129 8.32 -2.65 7.73
N PRO A 130 8.57 -2.11 8.93
CA PRO A 130 8.02 -2.68 10.16
C PRO A 130 6.50 -2.50 10.19
N MET A 131 5.79 -3.47 10.78
CA MET A 131 4.33 -3.42 10.90
C MET A 131 3.89 -2.21 11.75
N GLY A 132 3.02 -1.39 11.17
CA GLY A 132 2.42 -0.22 11.84
C GLY A 132 1.44 -0.60 12.96
N SER A 133 1.04 0.38 13.76
CA SER A 133 0.09 0.22 14.88
C SER A 133 -1.28 -0.21 14.41
N GLU A 134 -1.75 0.36 13.30
CA GLU A 134 -3.06 0.09 12.72
C GLU A 134 -3.17 -1.38 12.29
N LEU A 135 -2.18 -1.90 11.58
CA LEU A 135 -2.15 -3.30 11.15
C LEU A 135 -2.01 -4.27 12.33
N LYS A 136 -1.24 -3.90 13.37
CA LYS A 136 -1.17 -4.68 14.61
C LYS A 136 -2.52 -4.75 15.32
N SER A 137 -3.24 -3.64 15.35
CA SER A 137 -4.60 -3.58 15.92
C SER A 137 -5.55 -4.49 15.15
N GLU A 138 -5.48 -4.48 13.82
CA GLU A 138 -6.30 -5.32 12.95
C GLU A 138 -5.97 -6.82 13.14
N PHE A 139 -4.71 -7.20 13.31
CA PHE A 139 -4.34 -8.59 13.61
C PHE A 139 -4.86 -9.04 14.97
N ALA A 140 -4.94 -8.14 15.94
CA ALA A 140 -5.49 -8.47 17.27
C ALA A 140 -7.02 -8.55 17.26
N LYS A 141 -7.68 -7.76 16.42
CA LYS A 141 -9.15 -7.67 16.34
C LYS A 141 -9.59 -7.54 14.87
N PRO A 142 -9.56 -8.63 14.10
CA PRO A 142 -9.92 -8.61 12.68
C PRO A 142 -11.31 -8.05 12.41
N SER A 143 -11.40 -7.21 11.37
CA SER A 143 -12.65 -6.60 10.91
C SER A 143 -12.77 -6.74 9.39
N ASP A 144 -14.00 -6.81 8.88
CA ASP A 144 -14.31 -6.74 7.45
C ASP A 144 -15.04 -5.43 7.09
N SER A 145 -14.94 -4.43 7.95
CA SER A 145 -15.56 -3.13 7.73
C SER A 145 -14.98 -2.43 6.49
N PRO A 146 -15.79 -1.91 5.57
CA PRO A 146 -15.32 -1.07 4.48
C PRO A 146 -15.01 0.37 4.92
N ASP A 147 -15.34 0.75 6.17
CA ASP A 147 -15.14 2.09 6.70
C ASP A 147 -13.69 2.29 7.16
N PRO A 148 -12.92 3.21 6.52
CA PRO A 148 -11.55 3.51 6.93
C PRO A 148 -11.42 3.97 8.39
N ASP A 149 -12.47 4.54 8.96
CA ASP A 149 -12.47 5.00 10.36
C ASP A 149 -12.51 3.84 11.37
N SER A 150 -12.79 2.62 10.92
CA SER A 150 -12.71 1.39 11.73
C SER A 150 -11.27 0.93 12.00
N TYR A 151 -10.28 1.49 11.28
CA TYR A 151 -8.88 1.06 11.29
C TYR A 151 -7.94 2.12 11.92
N LYS A 152 -8.39 2.81 12.95
CA LYS A 152 -7.63 3.83 13.70
C LYS A 152 -7.04 3.29 14.99
#